data_8d7a0382c182c05a3656633b6c2b1bb2
#
_entry.id   8d7a0382c182c05a3656633b6c2b1bb2
#
_cell.length_a   1.000
_cell.length_b   1.000
_cell.length_c   1.000
_cell.angle_alpha   90.00
_cell.angle_beta   90.00
_cell.angle_gamma   90.00
#
_symmetry.space_group_name_H-M   'P 1'
#
loop_
_entity.id
_entity.type
_entity.pdbx_description
1 polymer ?
#
loop_
_entity_poly.entity_id
_entity_poly.type
_entity_poly.pdbx_seq_one_letter_code
_entity_poly.pdbx_strand_id
1 'polypeptide(L)'
;IIAKVGVSSKGKENTIALLSDSDQIVPNFGSGVLVDSLADSFTGGSKTIYAVRAAADIPGTISEVVKTAAEGDTSTLKVESASKPLDAYDVIVEITGSGALNAASFRYSLDGGSSYSDRITVPSTGKYTLADTGLEMTFTGDFIAGTVWKFQTTAPQASVGNIIAAVQVLLDSALTYECIHVCGESDPAVWTALDVLAKQAEADYRYCYIEAD
;
A
#
# COMPACT_ATOMS: atom_id res chain seq x y z
N ILE A 1 -21.65 11.86 5.69
CA ILE A 1 -20.41 11.23 6.22
C ILE A 1 -20.21 9.90 5.51
N ILE A 2 -18.99 9.63 5.11
CA ILE A 2 -18.59 8.38 4.44
C ILE A 2 -17.84 7.51 5.45
N ALA A 3 -18.05 6.20 5.38
CA ALA A 3 -17.21 5.22 6.06
C ALA A 3 -16.34 4.49 5.03
N LYS A 4 -15.06 4.25 5.36
CA LYS A 4 -14.12 3.53 4.51
C LYS A 4 -13.56 2.31 5.22
N VAL A 5 -13.47 1.21 4.48
CA VAL A 5 -12.92 -0.07 4.96
C VAL A 5 -11.82 -0.51 4.02
N GLY A 6 -10.68 -0.88 4.53
CA GLY A 6 -9.57 -1.35 3.69
C GLY A 6 -8.36 -1.77 4.50
N VAL A 7 -7.35 -2.24 3.79
CA VAL A 7 -6.08 -2.67 4.38
C VAL A 7 -5.15 -1.48 4.55
N SER A 8 -4.40 -1.47 5.65
CA SER A 8 -3.34 -0.50 5.91
C SER A 8 -2.24 -1.11 6.78
N SER A 9 -1.05 -0.51 6.75
CA SER A 9 0.13 -1.04 7.45
C SER A 9 0.11 -0.84 8.96
N LYS A 10 -0.70 0.11 9.46
CA LYS A 10 -0.84 0.44 10.89
C LYS A 10 -2.32 0.50 11.28
N GLY A 11 -2.57 0.69 12.57
CA GLY A 11 -3.89 0.84 13.15
C GLY A 11 -4.43 -0.47 13.73
N LYS A 12 -5.42 -0.34 14.59
CA LYS A 12 -6.11 -1.48 15.19
C LYS A 12 -7.18 -2.01 14.23
N GLU A 13 -7.12 -3.29 13.95
CA GLU A 13 -8.08 -3.98 13.09
C GLU A 13 -9.50 -3.95 13.69
N ASN A 14 -10.48 -3.91 12.82
CA ASN A 14 -11.90 -3.95 13.18
C ASN A 14 -12.28 -2.92 14.26
N THR A 15 -11.69 -1.73 14.16
CA THR A 15 -11.95 -0.62 15.10
C THR A 15 -12.23 0.64 14.30
N ILE A 16 -13.34 1.31 14.62
CA ILE A 16 -13.72 2.54 13.94
C ILE A 16 -12.86 3.69 14.46
N ALA A 17 -12.19 4.36 13.54
CA ALA A 17 -11.50 5.63 13.77
C ALA A 17 -12.28 6.76 13.10
N LEU A 18 -12.43 7.88 13.80
CA LEU A 18 -12.98 9.12 13.24
C LEU A 18 -11.83 10.00 12.80
N LEU A 19 -11.79 10.34 11.51
CA LEU A 19 -10.83 11.28 10.95
C LEU A 19 -11.54 12.59 10.59
N SER A 20 -10.97 13.71 11.01
CA SER A 20 -11.45 15.05 10.69
C SER A 20 -10.44 15.90 9.91
N ASP A 21 -9.23 15.35 9.70
CA ASP A 21 -8.14 16.00 9.01
C ASP A 21 -7.27 14.95 8.29
N SER A 22 -6.73 15.32 7.13
CA SER A 22 -5.81 14.50 6.35
C SER A 22 -4.52 14.17 7.11
N ASP A 23 -4.05 15.07 7.98
CA ASP A 23 -2.83 14.88 8.78
C ASP A 23 -2.94 13.72 9.78
N GLN A 24 -4.15 13.24 10.05
CA GLN A 24 -4.42 12.09 10.92
C GLN A 24 -4.24 10.74 10.20
N ILE A 25 -4.21 10.71 8.86
CA ILE A 25 -4.25 9.46 8.09
C ILE A 25 -3.00 8.63 8.35
N VAL A 26 -1.83 9.15 7.98
CA VAL A 26 -0.55 8.43 8.09
C VAL A 26 -0.18 8.04 9.52
N PRO A 27 -0.34 8.89 10.55
CA PRO A 27 -0.09 8.49 11.93
C PRO A 27 -0.97 7.31 12.38
N ASN A 28 -2.24 7.25 11.96
CA ASN A 28 -3.17 6.21 12.37
C ASN A 28 -3.07 4.94 11.52
N PHE A 29 -2.85 5.06 10.20
CA PHE A 29 -2.98 3.95 9.26
C PHE A 29 -1.69 3.59 8.50
N GLY A 30 -0.67 4.48 8.50
CA GLY A 30 0.61 4.24 7.83
C GLY A 30 0.51 4.39 6.32
N SER A 31 0.57 3.28 5.59
CA SER A 31 0.47 3.17 4.12
C SER A 31 -0.51 2.08 3.72
N GLY A 32 -0.90 2.03 2.44
CA GLY A 32 -1.77 1.02 1.86
C GLY A 32 -3.06 1.60 1.29
N VAL A 33 -3.84 0.77 0.62
CA VAL A 33 -5.03 1.16 -0.16
C VAL A 33 -6.08 1.96 0.63
N LEU A 34 -6.23 1.68 1.94
CA LEU A 34 -7.11 2.48 2.80
C LEU A 34 -6.58 3.91 2.94
N VAL A 35 -5.27 4.08 3.09
CA VAL A 35 -4.60 5.37 3.27
C VAL A 35 -4.78 6.25 2.03
N ASP A 36 -4.55 5.67 0.84
CA ASP A 36 -4.69 6.37 -0.44
C ASP A 36 -6.14 6.82 -0.66
N SER A 37 -7.09 5.91 -0.43
CA SER A 37 -8.52 6.22 -0.58
C SER A 37 -9.00 7.27 0.43
N LEU A 38 -8.45 7.30 1.65
CA LEU A 38 -8.72 8.35 2.64
C LEU A 38 -8.15 9.71 2.19
N ALA A 39 -6.91 9.72 1.68
CA ALA A 39 -6.25 10.93 1.18
C ALA A 39 -7.02 11.54 0.00
N ASP A 40 -7.46 10.71 -0.95
CA ASP A 40 -8.28 11.13 -2.08
C ASP A 40 -9.61 11.75 -1.63
N SER A 41 -10.25 11.17 -0.62
CA SER A 41 -11.51 11.71 -0.11
C SER A 41 -11.35 13.05 0.58
N PHE A 42 -10.28 13.27 1.34
CA PHE A 42 -10.00 14.60 1.91
C PHE A 42 -9.64 15.60 0.83
N THR A 43 -8.87 15.20 -0.19
CA THR A 43 -8.58 16.04 -1.37
C THR A 43 -9.85 16.38 -2.13
N GLY A 44 -10.81 15.44 -2.21
CA GLY A 44 -12.15 15.64 -2.79
C GLY A 44 -13.08 16.49 -1.93
N GLY A 45 -12.65 16.96 -0.76
CA GLY A 45 -13.40 17.89 0.10
C GLY A 45 -14.18 17.26 1.25
N SER A 46 -14.00 15.97 1.53
CA SER A 46 -14.57 15.34 2.72
C SER A 46 -13.99 15.98 3.99
N LYS A 47 -14.87 16.23 4.98
CA LYS A 47 -14.47 16.87 6.24
C LYS A 47 -14.39 15.89 7.41
N THR A 48 -15.10 14.79 7.29
CA THR A 48 -15.17 13.78 8.33
C THR A 48 -15.39 12.41 7.70
N ILE A 49 -14.55 11.45 8.06
CA ILE A 49 -14.59 10.10 7.52
C ILE A 49 -14.47 9.10 8.67
N TYR A 50 -15.30 8.08 8.71
CA TYR A 50 -15.07 6.90 9.54
C TYR A 50 -14.17 5.94 8.77
N ALA A 51 -13.12 5.46 9.42
CA ALA A 51 -12.19 4.51 8.81
C ALA A 51 -12.10 3.24 9.66
N VAL A 52 -12.12 2.08 9.01
CA VAL A 52 -11.92 0.78 9.65
C VAL A 52 -10.84 0.02 8.90
N ARG A 53 -9.81 -0.38 9.62
CA ARG A 53 -8.78 -1.25 9.08
C ARG A 53 -9.28 -2.69 9.06
N ALA A 54 -9.31 -3.31 7.87
CA ALA A 54 -9.48 -4.75 7.71
C ALA A 54 -8.13 -5.47 7.95
N ALA A 55 -8.16 -6.69 8.50
CA ALA A 55 -6.96 -7.50 8.66
C ALA A 55 -6.44 -7.96 7.30
N ALA A 56 -5.14 -7.74 7.04
CA ALA A 56 -4.47 -8.19 5.82
C ALA A 56 -3.94 -9.60 6.00
N ASP A 57 -4.60 -10.59 5.46
CA ASP A 57 -4.20 -12.01 5.51
C ASP A 57 -3.70 -12.55 4.17
N ILE A 58 -3.84 -11.78 3.10
CA ILE A 58 -3.27 -12.08 1.79
C ILE A 58 -2.07 -11.15 1.57
N PRO A 59 -0.82 -11.66 1.58
CA PRO A 59 0.36 -10.81 1.44
C PRO A 59 0.47 -10.25 0.02
N GLY A 60 1.00 -9.04 -0.09
CA GLY A 60 1.42 -8.48 -1.36
C GLY A 60 2.53 -9.29 -2.02
N THR A 61 2.65 -9.20 -3.33
CA THR A 61 3.63 -9.90 -4.14
C THR A 61 4.66 -8.95 -4.73
N ILE A 62 5.79 -9.49 -5.16
CA ILE A 62 6.87 -8.76 -5.82
C ILE A 62 7.12 -9.42 -7.17
N SER A 63 7.10 -8.64 -8.24
CA SER A 63 7.41 -9.14 -9.59
C SER A 63 8.90 -9.45 -9.74
N GLU A 64 9.27 -10.10 -10.84
CA GLU A 64 10.67 -10.26 -11.22
C GLU A 64 11.36 -8.89 -11.38
N VAL A 65 12.62 -8.82 -10.93
CA VAL A 65 13.46 -7.62 -11.10
C VAL A 65 14.05 -7.62 -12.51
N VAL A 66 13.66 -6.67 -13.33
CA VAL A 66 14.16 -6.49 -14.69
C VAL A 66 15.30 -5.47 -14.68
N LYS A 67 16.47 -5.87 -15.22
CA LYS A 67 17.66 -5.03 -15.32
C LYS A 67 17.83 -4.48 -16.74
N THR A 68 18.07 -3.17 -16.84
CA THR A 68 18.63 -2.54 -18.04
C THR A 68 20.04 -2.07 -17.67
N ALA A 69 21.04 -2.83 -18.11
CA ALA A 69 22.43 -2.60 -17.75
C ALA A 69 23.07 -1.52 -18.64
N ALA A 70 23.88 -0.65 -18.02
CA ALA A 70 24.86 0.14 -18.74
C ALA A 70 25.98 -0.76 -19.29
N GLU A 71 26.71 -0.31 -20.31
CA GLU A 71 27.78 -1.09 -20.92
C GLU A 71 28.86 -1.45 -19.88
N GLY A 72 29.18 -2.75 -19.79
CA GLY A 72 30.17 -3.29 -18.87
C GLY A 72 29.68 -3.46 -17.42
N ASP A 73 28.40 -3.18 -17.11
CA ASP A 73 27.87 -3.35 -15.76
C ASP A 73 27.61 -4.83 -15.43
N THR A 74 28.22 -5.33 -14.36
CA THR A 74 28.10 -6.71 -13.88
C THR A 74 27.34 -6.79 -12.54
N SER A 75 26.87 -5.66 -12.03
CA SER A 75 26.16 -5.58 -10.75
C SER A 75 24.81 -6.30 -10.78
N THR A 76 24.32 -6.68 -9.61
CA THR A 76 22.98 -7.24 -9.44
C THR A 76 22.24 -6.55 -8.33
N LEU A 77 20.92 -6.49 -8.48
CA LEU A 77 19.99 -6.10 -7.43
C LEU A 77 19.00 -7.23 -7.22
N LYS A 78 18.80 -7.61 -5.98
CA LYS A 78 17.82 -8.61 -5.57
C LYS A 78 16.93 -8.01 -4.48
N VAL A 79 15.64 -8.22 -4.58
CA VAL A 79 14.70 -7.94 -3.47
C VAL A 79 14.68 -9.17 -2.56
N GLU A 80 14.82 -8.96 -1.27
CA GLU A 80 14.87 -10.06 -0.29
C GLU A 80 13.52 -10.78 -0.22
N SER A 81 13.56 -12.11 -0.16
CA SER A 81 12.35 -12.95 -0.12
C SER A 81 11.51 -12.77 1.14
N ALA A 82 12.09 -12.20 2.20
CA ALA A 82 11.39 -11.85 3.43
C ALA A 82 10.65 -10.49 3.34
N SER A 83 10.87 -9.73 2.26
CA SER A 83 10.17 -8.46 2.03
C SER A 83 8.67 -8.69 1.92
N LYS A 84 7.91 -7.82 2.59
CA LYS A 84 6.44 -7.81 2.54
C LYS A 84 6.00 -6.41 2.12
N PRO A 85 5.66 -6.21 0.85
CA PRO A 85 5.19 -4.92 0.38
C PRO A 85 4.01 -4.43 1.23
N LEU A 86 4.03 -3.18 1.60
CA LEU A 86 2.94 -2.55 2.36
C LEU A 86 1.92 -1.90 1.44
N ASP A 87 2.27 -1.76 0.14
CA ASP A 87 1.44 -1.14 -0.89
C ASP A 87 1.83 -1.61 -2.30
N ALA A 88 1.09 -1.15 -3.30
CA ALA A 88 1.44 -1.30 -4.71
C ALA A 88 2.45 -0.21 -5.11
N TYR A 89 3.65 -0.63 -5.51
CA TYR A 89 4.71 0.28 -5.97
C TYR A 89 5.16 -0.09 -7.38
N ASP A 90 5.45 0.91 -8.20
CA ASP A 90 6.21 0.76 -9.45
C ASP A 90 7.64 1.24 -9.21
N VAL A 91 8.50 0.30 -8.82
CA VAL A 91 9.84 0.61 -8.32
C VAL A 91 10.84 0.72 -9.46
N ILE A 92 11.55 1.84 -9.49
CA ILE A 92 12.72 2.06 -10.35
C ILE A 92 13.92 2.35 -9.46
N VAL A 93 15.01 1.63 -9.65
CA VAL A 93 16.30 1.88 -8.99
C VAL A 93 17.33 2.21 -10.05
N GLU A 94 17.93 3.39 -10.00
CA GLU A 94 18.89 3.89 -10.97
C GLU A 94 20.24 4.15 -10.32
N ILE A 95 21.31 3.62 -10.90
CA ILE A 95 22.68 3.95 -10.49
C ILE A 95 23.06 5.32 -11.05
N THR A 96 23.34 6.25 -10.17
CA THR A 96 23.72 7.65 -10.49
C THR A 96 25.21 7.92 -10.42
N GLY A 97 25.98 7.03 -9.79
CA GLY A 97 27.44 7.11 -9.70
C GLY A 97 28.05 5.73 -9.69
N SER A 98 29.04 5.52 -10.56
CA SER A 98 29.77 4.25 -10.68
C SER A 98 30.67 3.98 -9.48
N GLY A 99 30.95 2.70 -9.22
CA GLY A 99 31.86 2.23 -8.17
C GLY A 99 31.45 0.89 -7.58
N ALA A 100 32.19 0.43 -6.60
CA ALA A 100 31.87 -0.73 -5.78
C ALA A 100 30.91 -0.34 -4.64
N LEU A 101 30.55 -1.31 -3.79
CA LEU A 101 29.86 -1.04 -2.52
C LEU A 101 30.56 0.08 -1.73
N ASN A 102 29.81 0.92 -1.07
CA ASN A 102 30.28 2.10 -0.32
C ASN A 102 30.93 3.22 -1.17
N ALA A 103 30.93 3.10 -2.51
CA ALA A 103 31.45 4.11 -3.45
C ALA A 103 30.41 4.49 -4.50
N ALA A 104 29.71 3.52 -5.04
CA ALA A 104 28.60 3.76 -5.97
C ALA A 104 27.44 4.49 -5.30
N SER A 105 26.60 5.11 -6.11
CA SER A 105 25.40 5.77 -5.61
C SER A 105 24.20 5.47 -6.51
N PHE A 106 23.03 5.48 -5.91
CA PHE A 106 21.75 5.24 -6.58
C PHE A 106 20.68 6.24 -6.11
N ARG A 107 19.59 6.27 -6.81
CA ARG A 107 18.30 6.84 -6.41
C ARG A 107 17.20 5.85 -6.73
N TYR A 108 16.06 6.00 -6.11
CA TYR A 108 14.89 5.15 -6.40
C TYR A 108 13.62 5.98 -6.58
N SER A 109 12.69 5.42 -7.30
CA SER A 109 11.31 5.88 -7.45
C SER A 109 10.38 4.78 -7.00
N LEU A 110 9.23 5.12 -6.45
CA LEU A 110 8.14 4.20 -6.07
C LEU A 110 6.89 4.37 -6.95
N ASP A 111 6.92 5.33 -7.88
CA ASP A 111 5.81 5.81 -8.70
C ASP A 111 6.10 5.75 -10.20
N GLY A 112 6.91 4.78 -10.64
CA GLY A 112 7.24 4.58 -12.04
C GLY A 112 8.14 5.66 -12.65
N GLY A 113 8.83 6.45 -11.82
CA GLY A 113 9.76 7.49 -12.26
C GLY A 113 9.18 8.90 -12.26
N SER A 114 7.97 9.10 -11.73
CA SER A 114 7.36 10.42 -11.59
C SER A 114 8.09 11.27 -10.54
N SER A 115 8.54 10.64 -9.46
CA SER A 115 9.41 11.25 -8.45
C SER A 115 10.57 10.34 -8.08
N TYR A 116 11.68 10.93 -7.62
CA TYR A 116 12.86 10.18 -7.19
C TYR A 116 13.32 10.64 -5.81
N SER A 117 13.87 9.66 -5.06
CA SER A 117 14.58 9.96 -3.82
C SER A 117 15.82 10.81 -4.06
N ASP A 118 16.37 11.38 -3.00
CA ASP A 118 17.72 11.90 -3.01
C ASP A 118 18.75 10.83 -3.39
N ARG A 119 19.93 11.28 -3.81
CA ARG A 119 21.04 10.38 -4.12
C ARG A 119 21.56 9.70 -2.85
N ILE A 120 21.65 8.40 -2.88
CA ILE A 120 22.03 7.54 -1.75
C ILE A 120 23.30 6.78 -2.12
N THR A 121 24.28 6.71 -1.23
CA THR A 121 25.44 5.82 -1.41
C THR A 121 25.02 4.37 -1.18
N VAL A 122 25.44 3.47 -2.06
CA VAL A 122 25.22 2.02 -1.88
C VAL A 122 25.91 1.60 -0.59
N PRO A 123 25.18 1.00 0.38
CA PRO A 123 25.78 0.62 1.66
C PRO A 123 26.93 -0.38 1.52
N SER A 124 27.89 -0.34 2.42
CA SER A 124 29.01 -1.30 2.46
C SER A 124 28.55 -2.75 2.65
N THR A 125 27.41 -2.95 3.29
CA THR A 125 26.76 -4.27 3.47
C THR A 125 26.04 -4.76 2.20
N GLY A 126 25.86 -3.89 1.21
CA GLY A 126 25.02 -4.14 0.06
C GLY A 126 23.51 -4.12 0.35
N LYS A 127 23.10 -4.01 1.60
CA LYS A 127 21.68 -4.05 1.99
C LYS A 127 21.11 -2.65 2.17
N TYR A 128 19.93 -2.44 1.62
CA TYR A 128 19.19 -1.20 1.78
C TYR A 128 17.69 -1.47 1.98
N THR A 129 17.13 -0.95 3.05
CA THR A 129 15.70 -1.01 3.32
C THR A 129 15.04 0.28 2.83
N LEU A 130 14.05 0.14 1.96
CA LEU A 130 13.21 1.28 1.57
C LEU A 130 12.25 1.58 2.72
N ALA A 131 12.39 2.77 3.29
CA ALA A 131 11.60 3.19 4.44
C ALA A 131 10.09 3.12 4.13
N ASP A 132 9.32 2.62 5.09
CA ASP A 132 7.86 2.55 5.08
C ASP A 132 7.24 1.77 3.88
N THR A 133 8.05 0.97 3.16
CA THR A 133 7.55 0.16 2.02
C THR A 133 7.46 -1.34 2.32
N GLY A 134 8.19 -1.80 3.35
CA GLY A 134 8.34 -3.24 3.63
C GLY A 134 9.33 -3.97 2.71
N LEU A 135 10.11 -3.23 1.91
CA LEU A 135 11.05 -3.79 0.94
C LEU A 135 12.50 -3.65 1.41
N GLU A 136 13.25 -4.74 1.32
CA GLU A 136 14.70 -4.77 1.51
C GLU A 136 15.37 -5.23 0.22
N MET A 137 16.37 -4.48 -0.24
CA MET A 137 17.14 -4.76 -1.44
C MET A 137 18.58 -5.14 -1.08
N THR A 138 19.15 -6.07 -1.85
CA THR A 138 20.56 -6.44 -1.76
C THR A 138 21.24 -6.14 -3.09
N PHE A 139 22.30 -5.33 -3.01
CA PHE A 139 23.17 -4.93 -4.10
C PHE A 139 24.45 -5.74 -4.06
N THR A 140 24.94 -6.23 -5.23
CA THR A 140 26.24 -6.91 -5.33
C THR A 140 26.95 -6.57 -6.63
N GLY A 141 28.28 -6.62 -6.62
CA GLY A 141 29.15 -6.34 -7.79
C GLY A 141 29.60 -4.91 -7.90
N ASP A 142 30.14 -4.57 -9.08
CA ASP A 142 30.57 -3.23 -9.42
C ASP A 142 29.50 -2.57 -10.29
N PHE A 143 29.14 -1.36 -9.93
CA PHE A 143 28.02 -0.61 -10.49
C PHE A 143 28.51 0.41 -11.51
N ILE A 144 27.80 0.53 -12.63
CA ILE A 144 28.04 1.58 -13.64
C ILE A 144 26.82 2.50 -13.71
N ALA A 145 27.06 3.81 -13.67
CA ALA A 145 26.03 4.83 -13.76
C ALA A 145 25.19 4.65 -15.04
N GLY A 146 23.88 4.80 -14.92
CA GLY A 146 22.92 4.54 -15.97
C GLY A 146 22.34 3.12 -15.98
N THR A 147 22.83 2.22 -15.12
CA THR A 147 22.14 0.93 -14.88
C THR A 147 20.86 1.15 -14.12
N VAL A 148 19.77 0.51 -14.58
CA VAL A 148 18.42 0.64 -14.04
C VAL A 148 17.84 -0.74 -13.76
N TRP A 149 17.22 -0.90 -12.60
CA TRP A 149 16.34 -2.05 -12.27
C TRP A 149 14.91 -1.57 -12.09
N LYS A 150 13.97 -2.39 -12.54
CA LYS A 150 12.53 -2.15 -12.40
C LYS A 150 11.84 -3.39 -11.88
N PHE A 151 10.90 -3.20 -10.98
CA PHE A 151 9.98 -4.24 -10.51
C PHE A 151 8.72 -3.57 -9.95
N GLN A 152 7.66 -4.36 -9.84
CA GLN A 152 6.38 -3.90 -9.28
C GLN A 152 6.03 -4.73 -8.05
N THR A 153 5.24 -4.14 -7.18
CA THR A 153 4.63 -4.84 -6.05
C THR A 153 3.13 -4.72 -6.10
N THR A 154 2.43 -5.67 -5.47
CA THR A 154 1.00 -5.54 -5.19
C THR A 154 0.79 -5.22 -3.73
N ALA A 155 -0.27 -4.48 -3.42
CA ALA A 155 -0.67 -4.23 -2.05
C ALA A 155 -1.11 -5.53 -1.37
N PRO A 156 -0.94 -5.67 -0.03
CA PRO A 156 -1.58 -6.74 0.71
C PRO A 156 -3.10 -6.57 0.67
N GLN A 157 -3.83 -7.69 0.72
CA GLN A 157 -5.28 -7.72 0.65
C GLN A 157 -5.89 -8.38 1.88
N ALA A 158 -7.16 -8.10 2.13
CA ALA A 158 -7.97 -8.78 3.12
C ALA A 158 -8.82 -9.86 2.44
N SER A 159 -8.92 -11.05 3.04
CA SER A 159 -9.89 -12.05 2.60
C SER A 159 -11.33 -11.53 2.78
N VAL A 160 -12.28 -12.17 2.07
CA VAL A 160 -13.71 -11.87 2.17
C VAL A 160 -14.18 -11.85 3.63
N GLY A 161 -13.72 -12.82 4.43
CA GLY A 161 -14.07 -12.91 5.86
C GLY A 161 -13.60 -11.70 6.67
N ASN A 162 -12.41 -11.20 6.39
CA ASN A 162 -11.86 -10.02 7.07
C ASN A 162 -12.53 -8.71 6.61
N ILE A 163 -12.92 -8.63 5.34
CA ILE A 163 -13.73 -7.50 4.82
C ILE A 163 -15.10 -7.49 5.52
N ILE A 164 -15.79 -8.65 5.57
CA ILE A 164 -17.09 -8.78 6.26
C ILE A 164 -16.95 -8.34 7.72
N ALA A 165 -15.94 -8.83 8.43
CA ALA A 165 -15.73 -8.47 9.84
C ALA A 165 -15.52 -6.95 10.03
N ALA A 166 -14.79 -6.31 9.15
CA ALA A 166 -14.56 -4.87 9.23
C ALA A 166 -15.81 -4.04 8.88
N VAL A 167 -16.59 -4.45 7.87
CA VAL A 167 -17.87 -3.81 7.52
C VAL A 167 -18.90 -4.01 8.64
N GLN A 168 -18.98 -5.22 9.22
CA GLN A 168 -19.91 -5.54 10.29
C GLN A 168 -19.74 -4.61 11.51
N VAL A 169 -18.50 -4.23 11.85
CA VAL A 169 -18.24 -3.29 12.95
C VAL A 169 -18.93 -1.93 12.71
N LEU A 170 -18.99 -1.46 11.47
CA LEU A 170 -19.75 -0.26 11.11
C LEU A 170 -21.25 -0.49 11.22
N LEU A 171 -21.76 -1.62 10.72
CA LEU A 171 -23.17 -1.96 10.77
C LEU A 171 -23.67 -2.15 12.21
N ASP A 172 -22.85 -2.67 13.11
CA ASP A 172 -23.20 -2.85 14.54
C ASP A 172 -23.07 -1.54 15.35
N SER A 173 -22.44 -0.50 14.80
CA SER A 173 -22.25 0.76 15.48
C SER A 173 -23.54 1.60 15.50
N ALA A 174 -23.65 2.55 16.43
CA ALA A 174 -24.73 3.55 16.45
C ALA A 174 -24.41 4.79 15.57
N LEU A 175 -23.37 4.72 14.74
CA LEU A 175 -22.92 5.85 13.93
C LEU A 175 -23.80 6.03 12.70
N THR A 176 -23.94 7.28 12.24
CA THR A 176 -24.69 7.61 11.01
C THR A 176 -23.73 7.93 9.89
N TYR A 177 -23.86 7.22 8.80
CA TYR A 177 -23.12 7.42 7.55
C TYR A 177 -24.03 7.06 6.36
N GLU A 178 -23.71 7.57 5.20
CA GLU A 178 -24.50 7.40 3.97
C GLU A 178 -23.95 6.27 3.11
N CYS A 179 -22.63 6.09 3.14
CA CYS A 179 -21.93 5.11 2.31
C CYS A 179 -20.84 4.40 3.12
N ILE A 180 -20.66 3.11 2.86
CA ILE A 180 -19.47 2.33 3.22
C ILE A 180 -18.73 2.02 1.92
N HIS A 181 -17.51 2.52 1.78
CA HIS A 181 -16.64 2.22 0.66
C HIS A 181 -15.57 1.20 1.08
N VAL A 182 -15.58 0.04 0.45
CA VAL A 182 -14.56 -0.99 0.60
C VAL A 182 -13.47 -0.73 -0.42
N CYS A 183 -12.29 -0.34 0.07
CA CYS A 183 -11.16 0.11 -0.72
C CYS A 183 -10.26 -1.05 -1.15
N GLY A 184 -9.77 -1.01 -2.38
CA GLY A 184 -8.87 -1.99 -2.98
C GLY A 184 -9.58 -2.99 -3.87
N GLU A 185 -8.78 -3.75 -4.63
CA GLU A 185 -9.31 -4.72 -5.58
C GLU A 185 -10.32 -5.66 -4.93
N SER A 186 -11.48 -5.80 -5.55
CA SER A 186 -12.54 -6.70 -5.11
C SER A 186 -12.94 -7.68 -6.22
N ASP A 187 -13.44 -8.83 -5.82
CA ASP A 187 -13.86 -9.91 -6.70
C ASP A 187 -15.36 -10.24 -6.51
N PRO A 188 -15.97 -11.08 -7.37
CA PRO A 188 -17.36 -11.47 -7.23
C PRO A 188 -17.75 -12.11 -5.87
N ALA A 189 -16.79 -12.72 -5.15
CA ALA A 189 -17.05 -13.28 -3.82
C ALA A 189 -17.21 -12.15 -2.79
N VAL A 190 -16.38 -11.11 -2.87
CA VAL A 190 -16.52 -9.89 -2.06
C VAL A 190 -17.86 -9.21 -2.35
N TRP A 191 -18.21 -8.99 -3.63
CA TRP A 191 -19.48 -8.34 -4.00
C TRP A 191 -20.70 -9.10 -3.49
N THR A 192 -20.69 -10.44 -3.60
CA THR A 192 -21.77 -11.28 -3.08
C THR A 192 -21.90 -11.15 -1.56
N ALA A 193 -20.77 -11.10 -0.86
CA ALA A 193 -20.78 -10.95 0.59
C ALA A 193 -21.28 -9.56 1.03
N LEU A 194 -20.88 -8.52 0.32
CA LEU A 194 -21.34 -7.14 0.58
C LEU A 194 -22.82 -6.96 0.29
N ASP A 195 -23.38 -7.63 -0.74
CA ASP A 195 -24.82 -7.64 -1.01
C ASP A 195 -25.62 -8.27 0.15
N VAL A 196 -25.09 -9.33 0.77
CA VAL A 196 -25.71 -9.91 1.97
C VAL A 196 -25.71 -8.92 3.13
N LEU A 197 -24.61 -8.21 3.36
CA LEU A 197 -24.51 -7.21 4.42
C LEU A 197 -25.42 -5.99 4.16
N ALA A 198 -25.55 -5.56 2.89
CA ALA A 198 -26.46 -4.50 2.52
C ALA A 198 -27.93 -4.88 2.79
N LYS A 199 -28.34 -6.10 2.47
CA LYS A 199 -29.67 -6.63 2.79
C LYS A 199 -29.92 -6.76 4.29
N GLN A 200 -28.90 -7.13 5.07
CA GLN A 200 -28.98 -7.13 6.52
C GLN A 200 -29.18 -5.71 7.05
N ALA A 201 -28.39 -4.74 6.58
CA ALA A 201 -28.54 -3.33 6.97
C ALA A 201 -29.95 -2.80 6.66
N GLU A 202 -30.51 -3.14 5.50
CA GLU A 202 -31.88 -2.79 5.12
C GLU A 202 -32.90 -3.41 6.08
N ALA A 203 -32.75 -4.69 6.42
CA ALA A 203 -33.63 -5.38 7.36
C ALA A 203 -33.60 -4.77 8.77
N ASP A 204 -32.44 -4.20 9.17
CA ASP A 204 -32.24 -3.51 10.43
C ASP A 204 -32.59 -2.00 10.34
N TYR A 205 -33.24 -1.57 9.25
CA TYR A 205 -33.61 -0.17 8.97
C TYR A 205 -32.42 0.80 8.92
N ARG A 206 -31.26 0.29 8.56
CA ARG A 206 -30.03 1.07 8.35
C ARG A 206 -29.78 1.26 6.87
N TYR A 207 -30.30 2.33 6.31
CA TYR A 207 -30.18 2.59 4.88
C TYR A 207 -28.82 3.26 4.59
N CYS A 208 -27.92 2.50 4.01
CA CYS A 208 -26.62 2.97 3.53
C CYS A 208 -26.25 2.27 2.20
N TYR A 209 -25.44 2.92 1.39
CA TYR A 209 -24.84 2.28 0.23
C TYR A 209 -23.58 1.53 0.65
N ILE A 210 -23.29 0.39 0.03
CA ILE A 210 -22.02 -0.30 0.14
C ILE A 210 -21.43 -0.35 -1.25
N GLU A 211 -20.24 0.23 -1.42
CA GLU A 211 -19.48 0.30 -2.67
C GLU A 211 -18.17 -0.48 -2.49
N ALA A 212 -17.65 -1.05 -3.58
CA ALA A 212 -16.36 -1.70 -3.66
C ALA A 212 -15.68 -1.34 -4.98
N ASP A 213 -14.34 -1.21 -4.96
CA ASP A 213 -13.52 -0.93 -6.14
C ASP A 213 -13.42 -2.12 -7.09
#